data_0592c75328fc28d1143e843b70ffeb92
#
_entry.id   0592c75328fc28d1143e843b70ffeb92
#
_cell.length_a   1.000
_cell.length_b   1.000
_cell.length_c   1.000
_cell.angle_alpha   90.00
_cell.angle_beta   90.00
_cell.angle_gamma   90.00
#
_symmetry.space_group_name_H-M   'P 1'
#
loop_
_entity.id
_entity.type
_entity.pdbx_description
1 polymer ?
#
loop_
_entity_poly.entity_id
_entity_poly.type
_entity_poly.pdbx_seq_one_letter_code
_entity_poly.pdbx_strand_id
1 'polypeptide(L)'
;MQVSDEHLRGRTVIAADGQAIGEVAELLIDTSTWTIGALQIKLNKSAAEQIGAKGGLLRAATLELPVRLVQSVADAVLLSVPTLELRPVVPNASDDPDVKS
;
A
#
# COMPACT_ATOMS: atom_id res chain seq x y z
N MET A 1 5.66 -18.06 10.20
CA MET A 1 6.76 -17.99 9.28
C MET A 1 7.35 -16.61 9.32
N GLN A 2 8.61 -16.47 9.24
CA GLN A 2 9.24 -15.17 9.28
C GLN A 2 9.69 -14.78 7.88
N VAL A 3 9.53 -13.52 7.56
CA VAL A 3 9.94 -13.00 6.27
C VAL A 3 10.74 -11.74 6.53
N SER A 4 11.91 -11.62 5.97
CA SER A 4 12.70 -10.43 6.18
C SER A 4 12.20 -9.29 5.30
N ASP A 5 12.51 -8.06 5.68
CA ASP A 5 12.10 -6.92 4.89
C ASP A 5 12.74 -6.96 3.51
N GLU A 6 13.93 -7.54 3.42
CA GLU A 6 14.59 -7.65 2.15
C GLU A 6 13.81 -8.55 1.22
N HIS A 7 13.16 -9.57 1.73
CA HIS A 7 12.34 -10.43 0.91
C HIS A 7 11.03 -9.77 0.52
N LEU A 8 10.51 -8.89 1.34
CA LEU A 8 9.25 -8.24 1.01
C LEU A 8 9.43 -7.10 0.03
N ARG A 9 10.49 -6.34 0.15
CA ARG A 9 10.66 -5.21 -0.75
C ARG A 9 10.82 -5.70 -2.16
N GLY A 10 10.15 -5.07 -3.07
CA GLY A 10 10.16 -5.45 -4.47
C GLY A 10 9.16 -6.52 -4.85
N ARG A 11 8.47 -7.12 -3.87
CA ARG A 11 7.49 -8.12 -4.19
C ARG A 11 6.30 -7.49 -4.86
N THR A 12 5.73 -8.17 -5.84
CA THR A 12 4.52 -7.69 -6.50
C THR A 12 3.36 -7.76 -5.54
N VAL A 13 2.51 -6.75 -5.56
CA VAL A 13 1.30 -6.72 -4.74
C VAL A 13 0.12 -6.95 -5.66
N ILE A 14 -0.72 -7.93 -5.32
CA ILE A 14 -1.86 -8.32 -6.14
C ILE A 14 -3.13 -8.15 -5.33
N ALA A 15 -4.07 -7.39 -5.84
CA ALA A 15 -5.32 -7.17 -5.15
C ALA A 15 -6.23 -8.40 -5.26
N ALA A 16 -7.30 -8.40 -4.47
CA ALA A 16 -8.19 -9.56 -4.42
C ALA A 16 -8.84 -9.88 -5.77
N ASP A 17 -8.94 -8.90 -6.65
CA ASP A 17 -9.49 -9.14 -7.98
C ASP A 17 -8.46 -9.68 -8.95
N GLY A 18 -7.27 -9.99 -8.49
CA GLY A 18 -6.23 -10.58 -9.33
C GLY A 18 -5.35 -9.58 -10.06
N GLN A 19 -5.57 -8.31 -9.85
CA GLN A 19 -4.80 -7.30 -10.56
C GLN A 19 -3.50 -6.98 -9.81
N ALA A 20 -2.38 -6.99 -10.52
CA ALA A 20 -1.11 -6.56 -9.94
C ALA A 20 -1.11 -5.05 -9.89
N ILE A 21 -0.97 -4.49 -8.69
CA ILE A 21 -1.10 -3.06 -8.53
C ILE A 21 0.23 -2.35 -8.33
N GLY A 22 1.27 -3.08 -8.04
CA GLY A 22 2.58 -2.44 -7.84
C GLY A 22 3.50 -3.35 -7.09
N GLU A 23 4.45 -2.75 -6.37
CA GLU A 23 5.41 -3.52 -5.59
C GLU A 23 5.63 -2.87 -4.25
N VAL A 24 6.07 -3.67 -3.30
CA VAL A 24 6.38 -3.17 -1.96
C VAL A 24 7.63 -2.31 -2.03
N ALA A 25 7.51 -1.06 -1.62
CA ALA A 25 8.64 -0.15 -1.61
C ALA A 25 9.28 -0.10 -0.23
N GLU A 26 8.47 -0.01 0.81
CA GLU A 26 8.97 0.12 2.17
C GLU A 26 8.03 -0.51 3.16
N LEU A 27 8.55 -0.86 4.32
CA LEU A 27 7.75 -1.32 5.43
C LEU A 27 7.69 -0.20 6.44
N LEU A 28 6.50 0.08 6.95
CA LEU A 28 6.33 1.14 7.94
C LEU A 28 6.14 0.50 9.30
N ILE A 29 7.03 0.79 10.20
CA ILE A 29 7.05 0.16 11.50
C ILE A 29 6.45 1.08 12.54
N ASP A 30 5.51 0.52 13.31
CA ASP A 30 4.94 1.22 14.44
C ASP A 30 5.87 1.00 15.61
N THR A 31 6.58 2.05 16.03
CA THR A 31 7.58 1.89 17.05
C THR A 31 7.00 1.80 18.45
N SER A 32 5.69 2.06 18.62
CA SER A 32 5.09 1.85 19.94
C SER A 32 4.86 0.37 20.20
N THR A 33 4.66 -0.42 19.18
CA THR A 33 4.44 -1.84 19.32
C THR A 33 5.55 -2.66 18.69
N TRP A 34 6.43 -2.02 17.94
CA TRP A 34 7.49 -2.67 17.19
C TRP A 34 6.95 -3.71 16.21
N THR A 35 5.84 -3.38 15.58
CA THR A 35 5.25 -4.24 14.56
C THR A 35 5.13 -3.45 13.27
N ILE A 36 5.00 -4.16 12.17
CA ILE A 36 4.77 -3.53 10.89
C ILE A 36 3.31 -3.16 10.83
N GLY A 37 3.03 -1.87 10.71
CA GLY A 37 1.65 -1.41 10.64
C GLY A 37 1.15 -1.22 9.24
N ALA A 38 2.04 -0.97 8.30
CA ALA A 38 1.63 -0.72 6.92
C ALA A 38 2.76 -1.01 5.96
N LEU A 39 2.43 -1.15 4.70
CA LEU A 39 3.39 -1.28 3.63
C LEU A 39 3.24 -0.08 2.71
N GLN A 40 4.34 0.47 2.24
CA GLN A 40 4.26 1.50 1.24
C GLN A 40 4.42 0.83 -0.11
N ILE A 41 3.43 0.99 -0.95
CA ILE A 41 3.37 0.33 -2.23
C ILE A 41 3.64 1.35 -3.33
N LYS A 42 4.56 1.02 -4.23
CA LYS A 42 4.79 1.86 -5.39
C LYS A 42 3.85 1.36 -6.46
N LEU A 43 2.83 2.14 -6.78
CA LEU A 43 1.79 1.71 -7.71
C LEU A 43 2.28 1.74 -9.14
N ASN A 44 1.82 0.80 -9.94
CA ASN A 44 2.06 0.89 -11.36
C ASN A 44 1.07 1.91 -11.94
N LYS A 45 1.29 2.28 -13.20
CA LYS A 45 0.52 3.35 -13.78
C LYS A 45 -0.95 3.02 -13.86
N SER A 46 -1.28 1.82 -14.26
CA SER A 46 -2.67 1.43 -14.40
C SER A 46 -3.38 1.46 -13.06
N ALA A 47 -2.76 0.95 -12.03
CA ALA A 47 -3.39 0.94 -10.72
C ALA A 47 -3.52 2.36 -10.16
N ALA A 48 -2.53 3.18 -10.39
CA ALA A 48 -2.60 4.56 -9.92
C ALA A 48 -3.77 5.29 -10.56
N GLU A 49 -4.02 5.05 -11.81
CA GLU A 49 -5.14 5.68 -12.47
C GLU A 49 -6.46 5.14 -11.92
N GLN A 50 -6.56 3.85 -11.71
CA GLN A 50 -7.80 3.28 -11.20
C GLN A 50 -8.08 3.71 -9.78
N ILE A 51 -7.07 3.83 -8.95
CA ILE A 51 -7.26 4.21 -7.57
C ILE A 51 -7.50 5.71 -7.46
N GLY A 52 -7.19 6.43 -8.49
CA GLY A 52 -7.42 7.86 -8.44
C GLY A 52 -6.31 8.63 -7.81
N ALA A 53 -5.16 7.98 -7.67
CA ALA A 53 -4.07 8.69 -7.07
C ALA A 53 -3.45 9.53 -8.09
N LYS A 54 -4.08 10.08 -9.02
CA LYS A 54 -3.51 10.72 -9.99
C LYS A 54 -3.12 11.99 -9.64
N GLY A 55 -3.33 12.57 -9.05
CA GLY A 55 -2.83 13.70 -8.69
C GLY A 55 -2.03 14.25 -9.69
N GLY A 56 -2.01 13.79 -10.46
CA GLY A 56 -1.39 14.37 -11.39
C GLY A 56 -0.07 14.42 -11.37
N LEU A 57 0.50 14.13 -10.81
CA LEU A 57 1.68 14.33 -10.79
C LEU A 57 2.35 13.33 -10.52
N LEU A 58 2.22 12.59 -10.64
CA LEU A 58 2.77 11.69 -10.18
C LEU A 58 3.79 11.16 -10.80
N ARG A 59 4.75 11.38 -10.56
CA ARG A 59 5.71 10.70 -10.81
C ARG A 59 5.66 9.49 -10.15
N ALA A 60 5.57 9.25 -9.11
CA ALA A 60 5.62 8.03 -8.42
C ALA A 60 4.45 7.98 -7.57
N ALA A 61 3.44 7.35 -7.91
CA ALA A 61 2.29 7.20 -7.05
C ALA A 61 2.58 6.14 -6.02
N THR A 62 2.44 6.47 -4.76
CA THR A 62 2.61 5.50 -3.70
C THR A 62 1.33 5.40 -2.89
N LEU A 63 1.14 4.26 -2.27
CA LEU A 63 -0.04 4.00 -1.47
C LEU A 63 0.42 3.42 -0.15
N GLU A 64 -0.08 3.96 0.94
CA GLU A 64 0.18 3.37 2.25
C GLU A 64 -0.91 2.34 2.51
N LEU A 65 -0.53 1.10 2.61
CA LEU A 65 -1.46 0.01 2.73
C LEU A 65 -1.40 -0.56 4.13
N PRO A 66 -2.48 -0.46 4.90
CA PRO A 66 -2.48 -1.05 6.24
C PRO A 66 -2.24 -2.56 6.15
N VAL A 67 -1.42 -3.07 7.04
CA VAL A 67 -1.06 -4.47 6.96
C VAL A 67 -2.25 -5.39 7.17
N ARG A 68 -3.32 -4.91 7.80
CA ARG A 68 -4.50 -5.73 7.98
C ARG A 68 -5.18 -6.10 6.66
N LEU A 69 -4.85 -5.41 5.58
CA LEU A 69 -5.42 -5.74 4.29
C LEU A 69 -4.62 -6.81 3.56
N VAL A 70 -3.49 -7.22 4.11
CA VAL A 70 -2.69 -8.26 3.49
C VAL A 70 -3.26 -9.60 3.88
N GLN A 71 -3.62 -10.41 2.89
CA GLN A 71 -4.18 -11.71 3.15
C GLN A 71 -3.08 -12.76 3.26
N SER A 72 -2.10 -12.72 2.43
CA SER A 72 -1.02 -13.68 2.50
C SER A 72 0.22 -13.13 1.80
N VAL A 73 1.35 -13.70 2.13
CA VAL A 73 2.62 -13.34 1.54
C VAL A 73 3.31 -14.61 1.08
N ALA A 74 3.66 -14.67 -0.18
CA ALA A 74 4.41 -15.78 -0.72
C ALA A 74 5.31 -15.18 -1.78
N ASP A 75 5.24 -15.63 -3.02
CA ASP A 75 6.01 -15.00 -4.09
C ASP A 75 5.45 -13.62 -4.41
N ALA A 76 4.21 -13.38 -4.03
CA ALA A 76 3.58 -12.07 -4.16
C ALA A 76 2.82 -11.77 -2.88
N VAL A 77 2.52 -10.51 -2.66
CA VAL A 77 1.71 -10.09 -1.53
C VAL A 77 0.27 -10.03 -2.02
N LEU A 78 -0.60 -10.84 -1.44
CA LEU A 78 -2.00 -10.88 -1.85
C LEU A 78 -2.85 -10.10 -0.86
N LEU A 79 -3.73 -9.28 -1.38
CA LEU A 79 -4.58 -8.45 -0.55
C LEU A 79 -5.97 -9.04 -0.42
N SER A 80 -6.67 -8.65 0.62
CA SER A 80 -8.01 -9.11 0.86
C SER A 80 -9.08 -8.23 0.22
N VAL A 81 -8.69 -7.16 -0.43
CA VAL A 81 -9.64 -6.23 -1.04
C VAL A 81 -9.30 -6.02 -2.51
N PRO A 82 -10.29 -5.72 -3.33
CA PRO A 82 -10.04 -5.47 -4.75
C PRO A 82 -9.44 -4.09 -4.98
N THR A 83 -8.88 -3.89 -6.15
CA THR A 83 -8.20 -2.66 -6.49
C THR A 83 -9.05 -1.42 -6.25
N LEU A 84 -10.32 -1.47 -6.61
CA LEU A 84 -11.14 -0.26 -6.51
C LEU A 84 -11.52 0.09 -5.09
N GLU A 85 -11.28 -0.79 -4.12
CA GLU A 85 -11.51 -0.43 -2.74
C GLU A 85 -10.30 0.19 -2.10
N LEU A 86 -9.18 0.26 -2.78
CA LEU A 86 -8.00 0.89 -2.24
C LEU A 86 -8.07 2.39 -2.44
N ARG A 87 -7.74 3.14 -1.40
CA ARG A 87 -7.77 4.57 -1.51
C ARG A 87 -6.46 5.12 -1.07
N PRO A 88 -5.92 6.06 -1.79
CA PRO A 88 -4.66 6.64 -1.36
C PRO A 88 -4.84 7.35 -0.03
N VAL A 89 -3.86 7.25 0.82
CA VAL A 89 -3.86 7.98 2.05
C VAL A 89 -3.27 9.34 1.72
N VAL A 90 -4.03 10.37 1.90
CA VAL A 90 -3.58 11.70 1.60
C VAL A 90 -3.08 12.29 2.88
N PRO A 91 -1.83 12.42 3.02
CA PRO A 91 -1.28 12.81 4.29
C PRO A 91 -1.82 14.08 4.80
N ASN A 92 -2.24 14.95 4.04
CA ASN A 92 -2.70 16.06 4.68
C ASN A 92 -4.08 16.07 4.63
N ALA A 93 -4.56 15.57 4.45
CA ALA A 93 -5.92 15.71 4.46
C ALA A 93 -6.48 15.58 5.69
N SER A 94 -6.09 15.44 5.67
CA SER A 94 -6.56 15.47 6.35
C SER A 94 -6.94 15.46 7.07
N ASP A 95 -6.47 15.30 6.94
CA ASP A 95 -6.61 15.49 7.52
C ASP A 95 -6.84 15.78 8.29
N ASP A 96 -6.81 15.86 8.31
CA ASP A 96 -6.97 16.33 8.96
C ASP A 96 -7.44 16.63 9.67
N PRO A 97 -7.53 16.66 9.97
CA PRO A 97 -8.03 16.97 10.67
C PRO A 97 -8.24 17.36 11.38
N ASP A 98 -8.14 17.26 11.17
CA ASP A 98 -8.25 17.81 11.71
C ASP A 98 -8.34 18.20 11.88
N VAL A 99 -8.26 17.95 11.64
CA VAL A 99 -8.32 18.40 11.63
C VAL A 99 -8.88 18.75 11.91
N LYS A 100 -9.20 18.55 11.93
CA LYS A 100 -9.71 18.90 12.16
C LYS A 100 -9.97 19.16 12.68
N SER A 101 -9.95 19.00 12.78
CA SER A 101 -10.01 19.35 13.12
C SER A 101 -10.16 19.56 13.45
#